data_d376502cf684ca152a2d8c22fb26b27c
#
_entry.id   d376502cf684ca152a2d8c22fb26b27c
#
_cell.length_a   1.000
_cell.length_b   1.000
_cell.length_c   1.000
_cell.angle_alpha   90.00
_cell.angle_beta   90.00
_cell.angle_gamma   90.00
#
_symmetry.space_group_name_H-M   'P 1'
#
loop_
_entity.id
_entity.type
_entity.pdbx_description
1 polymer ?
#
loop_
_entity_poly.entity_id
_entity_poly.type
_entity_poly.pdbx_seq_one_letter_code
_entity_poly.pdbx_strand_id
1 'polypeptide(L)'
;DAVRLYMLNSPAVRGEDLRFTEKGLVETTRQQLLPLWNALVFLSTYAKIDGWDPSPVNLSVKNNNPMDRWIVSRLHKLIAEVQNEMDGYDLNRSVAPFVGFIDLLTNWYIRRSRRRFWKAAQGPDKLEAYATLYIVLFEFSKLIAPFIPYISDGIFQTLRHDSDHESVHLELFPEADSTLRDIDLENRMD
;
A
#
# COMPACT_ATOMS: atom_id res chain seq x y z
N ASP A 1 1.88 -3.71 -16.14
CA ASP A 1 1.09 -3.82 -14.90
C ASP A 1 -0.42 -3.70 -15.13
N ALA A 2 -0.90 -2.70 -15.88
CA ALA A 2 -2.34 -2.49 -16.07
C ALA A 2 -3.04 -3.70 -16.71
N VAL A 3 -2.50 -4.22 -17.82
CA VAL A 3 -3.03 -5.43 -18.47
C VAL A 3 -2.99 -6.62 -17.52
N ARG A 4 -1.87 -6.81 -16.82
CA ARG A 4 -1.69 -7.91 -15.87
C ARG A 4 -2.72 -7.85 -14.75
N LEU A 5 -2.88 -6.68 -14.11
CA LEU A 5 -3.85 -6.49 -13.03
C LEU A 5 -5.29 -6.67 -13.51
N TYR A 6 -5.61 -6.12 -14.70
CA TYR A 6 -6.92 -6.29 -15.32
C TYR A 6 -7.25 -7.77 -15.59
N MET A 7 -6.28 -8.53 -16.11
CA MET A 7 -6.45 -9.96 -16.38
C MET A 7 -6.59 -10.76 -15.08
N LEU A 8 -5.73 -10.52 -14.08
CA LEU A 8 -5.76 -11.23 -12.79
C LEU A 8 -7.06 -10.97 -12.02
N ASN A 9 -7.62 -9.76 -12.12
CA ASN A 9 -8.89 -9.39 -11.48
C ASN A 9 -10.13 -9.78 -12.33
N SER A 10 -9.96 -10.62 -13.33
CA SER A 10 -11.02 -11.01 -14.25
C SER A 10 -11.36 -12.51 -14.15
N PRO A 11 -12.53 -12.94 -14.65
CA PRO A 11 -12.90 -14.36 -14.73
C PRO A 11 -11.92 -15.22 -15.55
N ALA A 12 -11.10 -14.61 -16.41
CA ALA A 12 -10.15 -15.34 -17.28
C ALA A 12 -9.18 -16.24 -16.49
N VAL A 13 -8.77 -15.85 -15.29
CA VAL A 13 -7.87 -16.68 -14.45
C VAL A 13 -8.54 -17.96 -13.94
N ARG A 14 -9.87 -18.07 -14.04
CA ARG A 14 -10.65 -19.27 -13.74
C ARG A 14 -11.01 -20.09 -14.98
N GLY A 15 -10.46 -19.72 -16.14
CA GLY A 15 -10.80 -20.36 -17.42
C GLY A 15 -12.16 -19.95 -17.99
N GLU A 16 -12.73 -18.87 -17.50
CA GLU A 16 -13.98 -18.32 -18.01
C GLU A 16 -13.72 -17.29 -19.12
N ASP A 17 -14.72 -17.04 -19.98
CA ASP A 17 -14.61 -16.08 -21.05
C ASP A 17 -14.45 -14.64 -20.54
N LEU A 18 -13.46 -13.92 -21.05
CA LEU A 18 -13.25 -12.50 -20.79
C LEU A 18 -13.49 -11.70 -22.07
N ARG A 19 -14.43 -10.76 -22.02
CA ARG A 19 -14.52 -9.72 -23.04
C ARG A 19 -13.52 -8.60 -22.71
N PHE A 20 -12.30 -8.71 -23.24
CA PHE A 20 -11.27 -7.68 -23.08
C PHE A 20 -11.73 -6.36 -23.70
N THR A 21 -11.60 -5.26 -22.97
CA THR A 21 -11.94 -3.91 -23.44
C THR A 21 -10.85 -2.92 -23.07
N GLU A 22 -10.51 -2.03 -23.99
CA GLU A 22 -9.58 -0.92 -23.73
C GLU A 22 -10.08 -0.02 -22.60
N LYS A 23 -11.40 0.22 -22.54
CA LYS A 23 -12.02 1.00 -21.46
C LYS A 23 -11.75 0.40 -20.08
N GLY A 24 -11.86 -0.92 -19.92
CA GLY A 24 -11.58 -1.61 -18.66
C GLY A 24 -10.12 -1.46 -18.25
N LEU A 25 -9.20 -1.50 -19.22
CA LEU A 25 -7.78 -1.29 -18.98
C LEU A 25 -7.47 0.14 -18.51
N VAL A 26 -8.04 1.14 -19.17
CA VAL A 26 -7.91 2.55 -18.78
C VAL A 26 -8.48 2.78 -17.37
N GLU A 27 -9.60 2.13 -17.05
CA GLU A 27 -10.23 2.25 -15.73
C GLU A 27 -9.38 1.62 -14.64
N THR A 28 -8.79 0.44 -14.85
CA THR A 28 -7.82 -0.18 -13.95
C THR A 28 -6.64 0.76 -13.67
N THR A 29 -6.09 1.38 -14.72
CA THR A 29 -5.00 2.35 -14.57
C THR A 29 -5.42 3.54 -13.72
N ARG A 30 -6.59 4.14 -13.99
CA ARG A 30 -7.07 5.34 -13.30
C ARG A 30 -7.49 5.09 -11.87
N GLN A 31 -8.07 3.94 -11.56
CA GLN A 31 -8.62 3.65 -10.23
C GLN A 31 -7.60 3.02 -9.29
N GLN A 32 -6.55 2.41 -9.81
CA GLN A 32 -5.60 1.63 -9.00
C GLN A 32 -4.16 2.12 -9.14
N LEU A 33 -3.60 2.09 -10.35
CA LEU A 33 -2.17 2.36 -10.52
C LEU A 33 -1.84 3.84 -10.29
N LEU A 34 -2.62 4.76 -10.86
CA LEU A 34 -2.38 6.19 -10.68
C LEU A 34 -2.58 6.67 -9.24
N PRO A 35 -3.64 6.28 -8.51
CA PRO A 35 -3.77 6.66 -7.11
C PRO A 35 -2.63 6.13 -6.23
N LEU A 36 -2.20 4.89 -6.46
CA LEU A 36 -1.06 4.31 -5.74
C LEU A 36 0.24 5.08 -6.02
N TRP A 37 0.52 5.37 -7.29
CA TRP A 37 1.68 6.18 -7.66
C TRP A 37 1.62 7.59 -7.07
N ASN A 38 0.46 8.21 -7.08
CA ASN A 38 0.25 9.53 -6.48
C ASN A 38 0.45 9.53 -4.96
N ALA A 39 0.16 8.43 -4.27
CA ALA A 39 0.47 8.28 -2.85
C ALA A 39 1.99 8.29 -2.59
N LEU A 40 2.78 7.61 -3.43
CA LEU A 40 4.25 7.66 -3.40
C LEU A 40 4.77 9.07 -3.66
N VAL A 41 4.28 9.72 -4.72
CA VAL A 41 4.68 11.10 -5.07
C VAL A 41 4.34 12.06 -3.94
N PHE A 42 3.18 11.90 -3.30
CA PHE A 42 2.81 12.68 -2.13
C PHE A 42 3.81 12.52 -0.99
N LEU A 43 4.13 11.29 -0.59
CA LEU A 43 5.11 11.03 0.46
C LEU A 43 6.47 11.63 0.12
N SER A 44 7.01 11.31 -1.07
CA SER A 44 8.36 11.72 -1.49
C SER A 44 8.49 13.23 -1.60
N THR A 45 7.45 13.92 -2.08
CA THR A 45 7.43 15.38 -2.21
C THR A 45 7.51 16.06 -0.86
N TYR A 46 6.63 15.68 0.08
CA TYR A 46 6.60 16.30 1.40
C TYR A 46 7.79 15.91 2.27
N ALA A 47 8.23 14.65 2.21
CA ALA A 47 9.44 14.20 2.89
C ALA A 47 10.66 15.02 2.47
N LYS A 48 10.82 15.26 1.16
CA LYS A 48 11.91 16.08 0.63
C LYS A 48 11.83 17.55 1.07
N ILE A 49 10.64 18.14 1.10
CA ILE A 49 10.42 19.53 1.54
C ILE A 49 10.77 19.67 3.02
N ASP A 50 10.39 18.70 3.84
CA ASP A 50 10.60 18.73 5.29
C ASP A 50 11.97 18.17 5.73
N GLY A 51 12.77 17.63 4.80
CA GLY A 51 14.04 16.98 5.12
C GLY A 51 13.87 15.71 5.96
N TRP A 52 12.71 15.05 5.85
CA TRP A 52 12.45 13.79 6.53
C TRP A 52 13.08 12.62 5.77
N ASP A 53 13.75 11.73 6.49
CA ASP A 53 14.27 10.46 5.99
C ASP A 53 13.69 9.26 6.77
N PRO A 54 13.65 8.08 6.17
CA PRO A 54 13.13 6.88 6.81
C PRO A 54 14.18 6.18 7.69
N SER A 55 15.02 6.92 8.43
CA SER A 55 16.00 6.34 9.35
C SER A 55 15.32 5.47 10.43
N PRO A 56 16.04 4.49 11.02
CA PRO A 56 15.49 3.65 12.09
C PRO A 56 14.90 4.44 13.26
N VAL A 57 15.47 5.61 13.57
CA VAL A 57 14.96 6.51 14.62
C VAL A 57 13.60 7.08 14.22
N ASN A 58 13.46 7.52 12.96
CA ASN A 58 12.22 8.08 12.44
C ASN A 58 11.13 7.01 12.25
N LEU A 59 11.50 5.75 12.03
CA LEU A 59 10.56 4.63 11.87
C LEU A 59 10.12 4.01 13.20
N SER A 60 10.86 4.24 14.30
CA SER A 60 10.54 3.70 15.63
C SER A 60 9.48 4.50 16.41
N VAL A 61 8.78 5.41 15.75
CA VAL A 61 7.76 6.27 16.36
C VAL A 61 6.54 5.45 16.79
N LYS A 62 6.06 5.68 18.02
CA LYS A 62 4.83 5.04 18.50
C LYS A 62 3.63 5.63 17.77
N ASN A 63 2.85 4.79 17.13
CA ASN A 63 1.60 5.18 16.45
C ASN A 63 0.51 5.51 17.48
N ASN A 64 0.49 6.76 17.97
CA ASN A 64 -0.53 7.24 18.90
C ASN A 64 -1.81 7.68 18.18
N ASN A 65 -1.70 8.07 16.92
CA ASN A 65 -2.82 8.54 16.14
C ASN A 65 -3.73 7.36 15.69
N PRO A 66 -5.03 7.40 15.99
CA PRO A 66 -5.94 6.34 15.57
C PRO A 66 -5.96 6.07 14.05
N MET A 67 -5.77 7.11 13.22
CA MET A 67 -5.71 6.96 11.76
C MET A 67 -4.49 6.12 11.33
N ASP A 68 -3.36 6.30 12.01
CA ASP A 68 -2.12 5.58 11.70
C ASP A 68 -2.27 4.10 12.10
N ARG A 69 -2.77 3.83 13.31
CA ARG A 69 -3.06 2.45 13.75
C ARG A 69 -4.07 1.77 12.83
N TRP A 70 -5.10 2.48 12.44
CA TRP A 70 -6.13 1.94 11.57
C TRP A 70 -5.59 1.51 10.20
N ILE A 71 -4.82 2.36 9.51
CA ILE A 71 -4.29 2.00 8.18
C ILE A 71 -3.27 0.86 8.24
N VAL A 72 -2.45 0.81 9.31
CA VAL A 72 -1.54 -0.32 9.56
C VAL A 72 -2.32 -1.60 9.84
N SER A 73 -3.37 -1.54 10.66
CA SER A 73 -4.26 -2.68 10.91
C SER A 73 -4.90 -3.19 9.62
N ARG A 74 -5.41 -2.29 8.77
CA ARG A 74 -5.99 -2.63 7.46
C ARG A 74 -4.97 -3.26 6.52
N LEU A 75 -3.70 -2.82 6.55
CA LEU A 75 -2.62 -3.44 5.79
C LEU A 75 -2.37 -4.89 6.23
N HIS A 76 -2.23 -5.14 7.55
CA HIS A 76 -2.00 -6.50 8.05
C HIS A 76 -3.21 -7.42 7.85
N LYS A 77 -4.43 -6.87 7.84
CA LYS A 77 -5.62 -7.60 7.40
C LYS A 77 -5.49 -8.02 5.94
N LEU A 78 -5.13 -7.09 5.07
CA LEU A 78 -4.95 -7.35 3.64
C LEU A 78 -3.87 -8.40 3.39
N ILE A 79 -2.71 -8.32 4.06
CA ILE A 79 -1.62 -9.29 3.93
C ILE A 79 -2.14 -10.70 4.27
N ALA A 80 -2.86 -10.85 5.39
CA ALA A 80 -3.42 -12.14 5.80
C ALA A 80 -4.45 -12.68 4.77
N GLU A 81 -5.32 -11.83 4.26
CA GLU A 81 -6.31 -12.19 3.24
C GLU A 81 -5.63 -12.66 1.95
N VAL A 82 -4.66 -11.89 1.44
CA VAL A 82 -3.93 -12.23 0.22
C VAL A 82 -3.14 -13.53 0.39
N GLN A 83 -2.45 -13.71 1.51
CA GLN A 83 -1.69 -14.92 1.79
C GLN A 83 -2.60 -16.15 1.79
N ASN A 84 -3.74 -16.08 2.48
CA ASN A 84 -4.71 -17.18 2.52
C ASN A 84 -5.26 -17.55 1.13
N GLU A 85 -5.59 -16.56 0.30
CA GLU A 85 -6.09 -16.80 -1.06
C GLU A 85 -4.98 -17.33 -1.99
N MET A 86 -3.73 -16.89 -1.80
CA MET A 86 -2.57 -17.42 -2.53
C MET A 86 -2.28 -18.87 -2.16
N ASP A 87 -2.37 -19.25 -0.90
CA ASP A 87 -2.24 -20.63 -0.42
C ASP A 87 -3.34 -21.54 -1.00
N GLY A 88 -4.52 -20.93 -1.25
CA GLY A 88 -5.65 -21.57 -1.95
C GLY A 88 -5.56 -21.55 -3.48
N TYR A 89 -4.50 -20.98 -4.07
CA TYR A 89 -4.33 -20.78 -5.52
C TYR A 89 -5.44 -19.95 -6.18
N ASP A 90 -6.16 -19.09 -5.44
CA ASP A 90 -7.19 -18.21 -6.01
C ASP A 90 -6.60 -16.81 -6.31
N LEU A 91 -6.02 -16.67 -7.50
CA LEU A 91 -5.39 -15.42 -7.94
C LEU A 91 -6.39 -14.25 -8.03
N ASN A 92 -7.62 -14.53 -8.42
CA ASN A 92 -8.64 -13.46 -8.52
C ASN A 92 -8.99 -12.89 -7.15
N ARG A 93 -9.20 -13.75 -6.15
CA ARG A 93 -9.46 -13.31 -4.77
C ARG A 93 -8.26 -12.69 -4.10
N SER A 94 -7.04 -13.09 -4.48
CA SER A 94 -5.81 -12.46 -3.98
C SER A 94 -5.69 -11.00 -4.42
N VAL A 95 -6.14 -10.67 -5.64
CA VAL A 95 -5.99 -9.34 -6.24
C VAL A 95 -7.17 -8.41 -5.94
N ALA A 96 -8.38 -8.95 -5.84
CA ALA A 96 -9.61 -8.18 -5.65
C ALA A 96 -9.56 -7.17 -4.47
N PRO A 97 -8.97 -7.47 -3.30
CA PRO A 97 -8.91 -6.55 -2.17
C PRO A 97 -7.99 -5.33 -2.40
N PHE A 98 -7.08 -5.36 -3.39
CA PHE A 98 -6.16 -4.25 -3.63
C PHE A 98 -6.87 -2.94 -3.95
N VAL A 99 -7.94 -3.00 -4.73
CA VAL A 99 -8.74 -1.82 -5.11
C VAL A 99 -9.27 -1.12 -3.86
N GLY A 100 -9.87 -1.89 -2.96
CA GLY A 100 -10.41 -1.37 -1.70
C GLY A 100 -9.32 -0.78 -0.82
N PHE A 101 -8.17 -1.44 -0.70
CA PHE A 101 -7.06 -0.93 0.11
C PHE A 101 -6.45 0.36 -0.46
N ILE A 102 -6.26 0.44 -1.78
CA ILE A 102 -5.77 1.65 -2.45
C ILE A 102 -6.73 2.82 -2.21
N ASP A 103 -8.03 2.58 -2.26
CA ASP A 103 -9.05 3.60 -1.95
C ASP A 103 -8.97 4.05 -0.48
N LEU A 104 -8.88 3.13 0.47
CA LEU A 104 -8.69 3.43 1.89
C LEU A 104 -7.41 4.24 2.15
N LEU A 105 -6.30 3.86 1.51
CA LEU A 105 -5.03 4.56 1.63
C LEU A 105 -5.11 6.00 1.10
N THR A 106 -5.69 6.18 -0.09
CA THR A 106 -5.64 7.47 -0.81
C THR A 106 -6.78 8.40 -0.43
N ASN A 107 -8.03 7.92 -0.49
CA ASN A 107 -9.22 8.74 -0.27
C ASN A 107 -9.64 8.85 1.19
N TRP A 108 -9.16 7.94 2.05
CA TRP A 108 -9.46 8.00 3.47
C TRP A 108 -8.24 8.43 4.28
N TYR A 109 -7.17 7.64 4.34
CA TYR A 109 -5.99 7.93 5.17
C TYR A 109 -5.26 9.20 4.74
N ILE A 110 -4.75 9.26 3.50
CA ILE A 110 -3.96 10.41 3.01
C ILE A 110 -4.82 11.68 3.02
N ARG A 111 -6.05 11.62 2.50
CA ARG A 111 -6.94 12.77 2.43
C ARG A 111 -7.23 13.38 3.81
N ARG A 112 -7.49 12.57 4.84
CA ARG A 112 -7.75 13.03 6.20
C ARG A 112 -6.50 13.48 6.93
N SER A 113 -5.35 12.87 6.63
CA SER A 113 -4.06 13.18 7.23
C SER A 113 -3.33 14.36 6.57
N ARG A 114 -3.82 14.90 5.45
CA ARG A 114 -3.14 15.98 4.69
C ARG A 114 -2.68 17.14 5.55
N ARG A 115 -3.51 17.58 6.51
CA ARG A 115 -3.16 18.70 7.40
C ARG A 115 -1.94 18.43 8.27
N ARG A 116 -1.65 17.16 8.58
CA ARG A 116 -0.48 16.75 9.36
C ARG A 116 0.80 16.99 8.56
N PHE A 117 0.78 16.65 7.26
CA PHE A 117 1.92 16.86 6.36
C PHE A 117 2.14 18.34 6.02
N TRP A 118 1.09 19.17 5.99
CA TRP A 118 1.18 20.58 5.61
C TRP A 118 1.58 21.53 6.74
N LYS A 119 1.55 21.09 8.00
CA LYS A 119 2.02 21.92 9.13
C LYS A 119 3.49 22.29 8.95
N ALA A 120 3.79 23.60 9.13
CA ALA A 120 5.18 24.09 9.03
C ALA A 120 6.07 23.55 10.17
N ALA A 121 5.51 23.37 11.37
CA ALA A 121 6.24 22.85 12.51
C ALA A 121 6.38 21.32 12.42
N GLN A 122 7.62 20.84 12.57
CA GLN A 122 7.89 19.41 12.76
C GLN A 122 7.50 19.02 14.19
N GLY A 123 6.41 18.29 14.34
CA GLY A 123 5.95 17.75 15.62
C GLY A 123 5.82 16.23 15.56
N PRO A 124 5.70 15.56 16.71
CA PRO A 124 5.60 14.09 16.78
C PRO A 124 4.52 13.52 15.85
N ASP A 125 3.33 14.12 15.84
CA ASP A 125 2.21 13.70 14.99
C ASP A 125 2.54 13.74 13.47
N LYS A 126 3.36 14.70 13.03
CA LYS A 126 3.81 14.79 11.64
C LYS A 126 4.82 13.69 11.31
N LEU A 127 5.76 13.44 12.22
CA LEU A 127 6.75 12.37 12.05
C LEU A 127 6.09 10.98 12.05
N GLU A 128 5.10 10.76 12.93
CA GLU A 128 4.27 9.54 12.92
C GLU A 128 3.56 9.36 11.58
N ALA A 129 2.99 10.43 11.00
CA ALA A 129 2.32 10.35 9.70
C ALA A 129 3.28 9.96 8.56
N TYR A 130 4.50 10.50 8.55
CA TYR A 130 5.52 10.13 7.57
C TYR A 130 5.93 8.67 7.72
N ALA A 131 6.27 8.25 8.94
CA ALA A 131 6.67 6.87 9.23
C ALA A 131 5.57 5.87 8.84
N THR A 132 4.32 6.17 9.19
CA THR A 132 3.19 5.31 8.86
C THR A 132 2.99 5.19 7.36
N LEU A 133 2.96 6.31 6.63
CA LEU A 133 2.74 6.26 5.17
C LEU A 133 3.90 5.56 4.45
N TYR A 134 5.13 5.77 4.93
CA TYR A 134 6.31 5.06 4.43
C TYR A 134 6.18 3.55 4.64
N ILE A 135 5.93 3.09 5.87
CA ILE A 135 5.80 1.66 6.20
C ILE A 135 4.67 1.02 5.37
N VAL A 136 3.53 1.69 5.28
CA VAL A 136 2.39 1.18 4.52
C VAL A 136 2.72 1.02 3.03
N LEU A 137 3.35 2.01 2.40
CA LEU A 137 3.72 1.93 0.98
C LEU A 137 4.84 0.91 0.74
N PHE A 138 5.81 0.82 1.64
CA PHE A 138 6.92 -0.11 1.54
C PHE A 138 6.45 -1.57 1.65
N GLU A 139 5.68 -1.92 2.68
CA GLU A 139 5.13 -3.27 2.85
C GLU A 139 4.09 -3.61 1.77
N PHE A 140 3.25 -2.65 1.37
CA PHE A 140 2.31 -2.86 0.28
C PHE A 140 3.01 -3.10 -1.05
N SER A 141 4.16 -2.45 -1.31
CA SER A 141 4.96 -2.71 -2.52
C SER A 141 5.44 -4.16 -2.58
N LYS A 142 5.88 -4.74 -1.46
CA LYS A 142 6.28 -6.16 -1.38
C LYS A 142 5.09 -7.10 -1.60
N LEU A 143 3.93 -6.77 -1.01
CA LEU A 143 2.71 -7.55 -1.15
C LEU A 143 2.24 -7.66 -2.61
N ILE A 144 2.28 -6.56 -3.35
CA ILE A 144 1.77 -6.50 -4.73
C ILE A 144 2.79 -6.92 -5.78
N ALA A 145 4.05 -7.14 -5.42
CA ALA A 145 5.13 -7.45 -6.36
C ALA A 145 4.85 -8.64 -7.27
N PRO A 146 4.29 -9.78 -6.82
CA PRO A 146 3.95 -10.90 -7.69
C PRO A 146 2.88 -10.58 -8.74
N PHE A 147 2.04 -9.57 -8.48
CA PHE A 147 0.86 -9.25 -9.29
C PHE A 147 1.11 -8.10 -10.26
N ILE A 148 1.77 -7.04 -9.81
CA ILE A 148 2.08 -5.82 -10.59
C ILE A 148 3.55 -5.42 -10.41
N PRO A 149 4.47 -6.18 -11.03
CA PRO A 149 5.90 -6.17 -10.72
C PRO A 149 6.60 -4.83 -10.98
N TYR A 150 6.23 -4.07 -12.01
CA TYR A 150 6.95 -2.85 -12.36
C TYR A 150 6.66 -1.68 -11.44
N ILE A 151 5.38 -1.44 -11.14
CA ILE A 151 5.00 -0.34 -10.23
C ILE A 151 5.43 -0.65 -8.79
N SER A 152 5.36 -1.92 -8.37
CA SER A 152 5.83 -2.34 -7.05
C SER A 152 7.33 -2.11 -6.90
N ASP A 153 8.13 -2.50 -7.89
CA ASP A 153 9.57 -2.25 -7.85
C ASP A 153 9.89 -0.75 -7.91
N GLY A 154 9.17 0.03 -8.71
CA GLY A 154 9.32 1.49 -8.75
C GLY A 154 9.04 2.17 -7.40
N ILE A 155 8.03 1.69 -6.66
CA ILE A 155 7.73 2.16 -5.30
C ILE A 155 8.86 1.74 -4.36
N PHE A 156 9.24 0.48 -4.37
CA PHE A 156 10.30 -0.07 -3.53
C PHE A 156 11.63 0.65 -3.75
N GLN A 157 12.07 0.82 -5.00
CA GLN A 157 13.31 1.52 -5.34
C GLN A 157 13.33 2.98 -4.85
N THR A 158 12.18 3.62 -4.80
CA THR A 158 12.07 4.99 -4.30
C THR A 158 12.17 5.07 -2.77
N LEU A 159 11.75 4.01 -2.07
CA LEU A 159 11.63 3.98 -0.61
C LEU A 159 12.74 3.19 0.08
N ARG A 160 13.41 2.25 -0.60
CA ARG A 160 14.40 1.37 0.01
C ARG A 160 15.60 2.11 0.57
N HIS A 161 16.27 1.50 1.57
CA HIS A 161 17.57 1.89 2.06
C HIS A 161 18.69 1.13 1.32
N ASP A 162 19.93 1.60 1.46
CA ASP A 162 21.11 0.92 0.89
C ASP A 162 21.34 -0.49 1.48
N SER A 163 20.79 -0.76 2.66
CA SER A 163 20.84 -2.09 3.30
C SER A 163 19.82 -3.09 2.75
N ASP A 164 18.79 -2.61 2.05
CA ASP A 164 17.73 -3.46 1.48
C ASP A 164 18.22 -4.10 0.16
N HIS A 165 17.50 -5.12 -0.29
CA HIS A 165 17.81 -5.75 -1.57
C HIS A 165 17.68 -4.74 -2.72
N GLU A 166 18.37 -5.01 -3.83
CA GLU A 166 18.36 -4.13 -5.01
C GLU A 166 17.03 -4.11 -5.75
N SER A 167 16.12 -5.04 -5.48
CA SER A 167 14.77 -5.11 -6.08
C SER A 167 13.78 -5.71 -5.10
N VAL A 168 12.52 -5.26 -5.18
CA VAL A 168 11.39 -5.83 -4.43
C VAL A 168 11.23 -7.32 -4.67
N HIS A 169 11.65 -7.81 -5.83
CA HIS A 169 11.54 -9.22 -6.21
C HIS A 169 12.55 -10.14 -5.51
N LEU A 170 13.50 -9.58 -4.79
CA LEU A 170 14.45 -10.28 -3.93
C LEU A 170 14.03 -10.26 -2.46
N GLU A 171 12.99 -9.48 -2.13
CA GLU A 171 12.43 -9.41 -0.79
C GLU A 171 11.54 -10.63 -0.49
N LEU A 172 11.43 -10.95 0.79
CA LEU A 172 10.45 -11.93 1.24
C LEU A 172 9.02 -11.37 1.12
N PHE A 173 8.08 -12.25 0.82
CA PHE A 173 6.67 -11.89 0.85
C PHE A 173 6.29 -11.46 2.28
N PRO A 174 5.56 -10.36 2.46
CA PRO A 174 5.27 -9.84 3.79
C PRO A 174 4.37 -10.77 4.58
N GLU A 175 4.66 -10.92 5.86
CA GLU A 175 3.87 -11.70 6.81
C GLU A 175 2.92 -10.82 7.61
N ALA A 176 1.71 -11.32 7.84
CA ALA A 176 0.73 -10.61 8.66
C ALA A 176 1.11 -10.68 10.14
N ASP A 177 1.25 -9.54 10.78
CA ASP A 177 1.43 -9.45 12.24
C ASP A 177 0.09 -9.19 12.93
N SER A 178 -0.42 -10.19 13.64
CA SER A 178 -1.68 -10.11 14.37
C SER A 178 -1.65 -9.08 15.53
N THR A 179 -0.47 -8.74 16.05
CA THR A 179 -0.31 -7.76 17.13
C THR A 179 -0.55 -6.33 16.66
N LEU A 180 -0.41 -6.08 15.35
CA LEU A 180 -0.68 -4.80 14.70
C LEU A 180 -2.13 -4.67 14.24
N ARG A 181 -2.95 -5.73 14.41
CA ARG A 181 -4.38 -5.71 14.11
C ARG A 181 -5.20 -5.13 15.26
N ASP A 182 -6.02 -4.13 14.97
CA ASP A 182 -6.96 -3.51 15.90
C ASP A 182 -8.38 -3.62 15.33
N ILE A 183 -9.00 -4.80 15.52
CA ILE A 183 -10.31 -5.15 14.96
C ILE A 183 -11.39 -4.18 15.47
N ASP A 184 -11.34 -3.77 16.73
CA ASP A 184 -12.30 -2.82 17.29
C ASP A 184 -12.19 -1.44 16.65
N LEU A 185 -10.97 -1.02 16.32
CA LEU A 185 -10.73 0.24 15.61
C LEU A 185 -11.18 0.14 14.14
N GLU A 186 -10.90 -0.99 13.48
CA GLU A 186 -11.38 -1.24 12.12
C GLU A 186 -12.92 -1.09 12.06
N ASN A 187 -13.65 -1.78 12.93
CA ASN A 187 -15.13 -1.76 12.97
C ASN A 187 -15.73 -0.39 13.32
N ARG A 188 -14.99 0.48 14.03
CA ARG A 188 -15.44 1.83 14.36
C ARG A 188 -15.18 2.85 13.25
N MET A 189 -14.28 2.54 12.33
CA MET A 189 -13.86 3.47 11.29
C MET A 189 -14.38 3.09 9.89
N ASP A 190 -14.87 1.88 9.72
CA ASP A 190 -15.60 1.42 8.53
C ASP A 190 -17.07 1.91 8.61
#